data_a78938c0d3e8d9c3376b2972f6f43458
#
_entry.id   a78938c0d3e8d9c3376b2972f6f43458
#
_cell.length_a   1.000
_cell.length_b   1.000
_cell.length_c   1.000
_cell.angle_alpha   90.00
_cell.angle_beta   90.00
_cell.angle_gamma   90.00
#
_symmetry.space_group_name_H-M   'P 1'
#
loop_
_entity.id
_entity.type
_entity.pdbx_description
1 polymer ?
#
loop_
_entity_poly.entity_id
_entity_poly.type
_entity_poly.pdbx_seq_one_letter_code
_entity_poly.pdbx_strand_id
1 'polypeptide(L)'
;MNFQNKIAALRAHHEELLNRINVPNAWGNGIYEKYVYPILTAEHTPLEWRYDFSEKDNPYLMQRIMINATLNSGAMKWNGKYLLVVRVEGADRKSFFAVAESPNGVDNFRFWDEPITMPEAPLLSPEGEIFGTDDATNIYDMRLTVHEDGWIYGLFCAERHDDSQADDLSAATATCGIARTKDLKTWERLPDLKAKCQQRNVVLHPEFVDGKYALYTRPQDGFIETGSGGGIGWALIDDITHAEVKEERIINSRRYHTIMEVKNGEGPHPIKTRHGWLHLAHGVRGCASGLRYVLYMYMTALDAPTRVIAQPGGYFLVPEGKEYIGDVMNVAFANGWIADDIVDGVAIDESRVLIYYASSDTRMHVATSTVARLVDYCMNTPEDGFYTRKSVETIKTLVAKNKGLKV
;
A
#
# COMPACT_ATOMS: atom_id res chain seq x y z
N MET A 1 -33.59 -12.84 -23.97
CA MET A 1 -33.35 -13.37 -22.59
C MET A 1 -34.24 -12.58 -21.67
N ASN A 2 -35.08 -13.23 -20.85
CA ASN A 2 -35.91 -12.50 -19.87
C ASN A 2 -35.02 -11.93 -18.74
N PHE A 3 -35.58 -11.03 -17.91
CA PHE A 3 -34.84 -10.31 -16.90
C PHE A 3 -34.17 -11.26 -15.88
N GLN A 4 -34.87 -12.27 -15.38
CA GLN A 4 -34.35 -13.25 -14.43
C GLN A 4 -33.20 -14.07 -15.01
N ASN A 5 -33.27 -14.44 -16.29
CA ASN A 5 -32.18 -15.13 -16.96
C ASN A 5 -30.94 -14.25 -17.15
N LYS A 6 -31.10 -12.91 -17.29
CA LYS A 6 -29.98 -11.98 -17.33
C LYS A 6 -29.26 -11.92 -15.96
N ILE A 7 -30.02 -11.84 -14.86
CA ILE A 7 -29.48 -11.87 -13.50
C ILE A 7 -28.74 -13.18 -13.24
N ALA A 8 -29.34 -14.33 -13.61
CA ALA A 8 -28.71 -15.63 -13.40
C ALA A 8 -27.38 -15.74 -14.19
N ALA A 9 -27.32 -15.26 -15.44
CA ALA A 9 -26.11 -15.26 -16.23
C ALA A 9 -25.03 -14.34 -15.64
N LEU A 10 -25.42 -13.14 -15.15
CA LEU A 10 -24.51 -12.20 -14.50
C LEU A 10 -23.91 -12.79 -13.23
N ARG A 11 -24.72 -13.42 -12.38
CA ARG A 11 -24.26 -14.09 -11.16
C ARG A 11 -23.35 -15.28 -11.45
N ALA A 12 -23.70 -16.10 -12.46
CA ALA A 12 -22.84 -17.22 -12.86
C ALA A 12 -21.44 -16.76 -13.34
N HIS A 13 -21.40 -15.72 -14.17
CA HIS A 13 -20.14 -15.13 -14.61
C HIS A 13 -19.31 -14.53 -13.46
N HIS A 14 -19.97 -13.84 -12.53
CA HIS A 14 -19.30 -13.29 -11.35
C HIS A 14 -18.73 -14.41 -10.44
N GLU A 15 -19.48 -15.48 -10.20
CA GLU A 15 -19.01 -16.63 -9.43
C GLU A 15 -17.82 -17.35 -10.12
N GLU A 16 -17.85 -17.47 -11.45
CA GLU A 16 -16.71 -17.99 -12.22
C GLU A 16 -15.45 -17.15 -12.00
N LEU A 17 -15.58 -15.82 -12.02
CA LEU A 17 -14.48 -14.91 -11.74
C LEU A 17 -13.95 -15.06 -10.31
N LEU A 18 -14.83 -15.09 -9.31
CA LEU A 18 -14.46 -15.20 -7.89
C LEU A 18 -13.80 -16.54 -7.53
N ASN A 19 -14.14 -17.62 -8.25
CA ASN A 19 -13.61 -18.96 -8.03
C ASN A 19 -12.39 -19.29 -8.92
N ARG A 20 -11.89 -18.32 -9.70
CA ARG A 20 -10.76 -18.53 -10.59
C ARG A 20 -9.49 -18.82 -9.80
N ILE A 21 -8.91 -19.99 -9.99
CA ILE A 21 -7.63 -20.37 -9.37
C ILE A 21 -6.50 -19.55 -9.99
N ASN A 22 -5.69 -18.98 -9.15
CA ASN A 22 -4.50 -18.26 -9.58
C ASN A 22 -3.28 -19.19 -9.56
N VAL A 23 -2.44 -19.06 -10.57
CA VAL A 23 -1.24 -19.88 -10.72
C VAL A 23 0.01 -19.01 -10.83
N PRO A 24 1.15 -19.45 -10.29
CA PRO A 24 2.40 -18.72 -10.43
C PRO A 24 2.79 -18.60 -11.93
N ASN A 25 3.45 -17.52 -12.29
CA ASN A 25 4.08 -17.36 -13.59
C ASN A 25 5.17 -18.43 -13.79
N ALA A 26 5.32 -18.91 -15.02
CA ALA A 26 6.29 -19.96 -15.36
C ALA A 26 7.75 -19.55 -15.08
N TRP A 27 8.04 -18.26 -15.10
CA TRP A 27 9.38 -17.71 -14.89
C TRP A 27 9.36 -16.70 -13.76
N GLY A 28 10.25 -16.87 -12.79
CA GLY A 28 10.51 -15.95 -11.69
C GLY A 28 11.96 -15.46 -11.71
N ASN A 29 12.24 -14.42 -10.95
CA ASN A 29 13.59 -13.88 -10.77
C ASN A 29 14.37 -14.56 -9.61
N GLY A 30 13.78 -15.58 -8.99
CA GLY A 30 14.33 -16.27 -7.83
C GLY A 30 14.10 -15.54 -6.49
N ILE A 31 13.69 -14.26 -6.52
CA ILE A 31 13.47 -13.44 -5.32
C ILE A 31 12.00 -13.57 -4.90
N TYR A 32 11.08 -13.44 -5.84
CA TYR A 32 9.64 -13.61 -5.63
C TYR A 32 8.99 -14.30 -6.84
N GLU A 33 7.76 -14.76 -6.65
CA GLU A 33 6.91 -15.37 -7.68
C GLU A 33 5.67 -14.49 -7.87
N LYS A 34 5.44 -13.99 -9.10
CA LYS A 34 4.20 -13.33 -9.49
C LYS A 34 3.17 -14.35 -9.95
N TYR A 35 1.90 -13.98 -9.93
CA TYR A 35 0.78 -14.79 -10.38
C TYR A 35 0.18 -14.24 -11.68
N VAL A 36 -0.47 -15.13 -12.43
CA VAL A 36 -0.98 -14.84 -13.80
C VAL A 36 -2.13 -13.83 -13.78
N TYR A 37 -3.03 -13.96 -12.79
CA TYR A 37 -4.23 -13.14 -12.73
C TYR A 37 -4.15 -12.09 -11.61
N PRO A 38 -4.75 -10.90 -11.81
CA PRO A 38 -5.01 -10.01 -10.69
C PRO A 38 -5.93 -10.71 -9.68
N ILE A 39 -5.70 -10.46 -8.39
CA ILE A 39 -6.51 -11.02 -7.31
C ILE A 39 -7.81 -10.24 -7.09
N LEU A 40 -7.80 -8.93 -7.38
CA LEU A 40 -8.99 -8.06 -7.35
C LEU A 40 -8.96 -7.09 -8.52
N THR A 41 -10.13 -6.89 -9.09
CA THR A 41 -10.46 -5.87 -10.10
C THR A 41 -11.82 -5.27 -9.75
N ALA A 42 -12.23 -4.22 -10.45
CA ALA A 42 -13.58 -3.65 -10.32
C ALA A 42 -14.69 -4.72 -10.44
N GLU A 43 -14.47 -5.75 -11.27
CA GLU A 43 -15.44 -6.82 -11.51
C GLU A 43 -15.61 -7.78 -10.31
N HIS A 44 -14.63 -7.84 -9.39
CA HIS A 44 -14.74 -8.66 -8.17
C HIS A 44 -15.62 -8.02 -7.09
N THR A 45 -15.99 -6.73 -7.23
CA THR A 45 -16.88 -6.08 -6.26
C THR A 45 -18.28 -6.70 -6.32
N PRO A 46 -19.00 -6.79 -5.19
CA PRO A 46 -20.33 -7.37 -5.14
C PRO A 46 -21.27 -6.80 -6.20
N LEU A 47 -22.06 -7.66 -6.79
CA LEU A 47 -23.04 -7.23 -7.80
C LEU A 47 -24.09 -6.30 -7.20
N GLU A 48 -24.43 -6.54 -5.94
CA GLU A 48 -25.38 -5.76 -5.15
C GLU A 48 -24.94 -4.30 -4.93
N TRP A 49 -23.64 -4.01 -5.01
CA TRP A 49 -23.13 -2.63 -4.96
C TRP A 49 -23.36 -1.89 -6.28
N ARG A 50 -23.43 -2.62 -7.39
CA ARG A 50 -23.42 -2.06 -8.75
C ARG A 50 -24.77 -2.06 -9.43
N TYR A 51 -25.65 -3.01 -9.10
CA TYR A 51 -26.91 -3.23 -9.79
C TYR A 51 -28.11 -3.15 -8.85
N ASP A 52 -29.15 -2.48 -9.30
CA ASP A 52 -30.50 -2.68 -8.79
C ASP A 52 -31.12 -3.86 -9.53
N PHE A 53 -31.49 -4.91 -8.82
CA PHE A 53 -32.12 -6.13 -9.36
C PHE A 53 -33.64 -6.05 -9.45
N SER A 54 -34.25 -4.87 -9.27
CA SER A 54 -35.64 -4.64 -9.51
C SER A 54 -35.91 -4.46 -11.01
N GLU A 55 -36.67 -5.37 -11.62
CA GLU A 55 -37.07 -5.22 -13.04
C GLU A 55 -37.87 -3.94 -13.28
N LYS A 56 -38.66 -3.50 -12.29
CA LYS A 56 -39.43 -2.27 -12.35
C LYS A 56 -38.56 -1.03 -12.42
N ASP A 57 -37.51 -0.98 -11.61
CA ASP A 57 -36.66 0.21 -11.44
C ASP A 57 -35.40 0.17 -12.33
N ASN A 58 -35.01 -1.03 -12.81
CA ASN A 58 -33.88 -1.25 -13.68
C ASN A 58 -34.15 -2.27 -14.80
N PRO A 59 -35.12 -2.03 -15.68
CA PRO A 59 -35.60 -3.01 -16.66
C PRO A 59 -34.55 -3.49 -17.66
N TYR A 60 -33.49 -2.73 -17.86
CA TYR A 60 -32.36 -3.07 -18.74
C TYR A 60 -31.20 -3.78 -18.02
N LEU A 61 -31.28 -3.92 -16.69
CA LEU A 61 -30.21 -4.45 -15.84
C LEU A 61 -28.86 -3.71 -16.07
N MET A 62 -28.91 -2.38 -15.99
CA MET A 62 -27.73 -1.53 -16.10
C MET A 62 -27.06 -1.38 -14.73
N GLN A 63 -25.72 -1.21 -14.74
CA GLN A 63 -25.02 -0.78 -13.53
C GLN A 63 -25.54 0.61 -13.11
N ARG A 64 -25.90 0.75 -11.84
CA ARG A 64 -26.33 2.04 -11.25
C ARG A 64 -25.17 2.78 -10.62
N ILE A 65 -24.20 2.01 -10.07
CA ILE A 65 -22.94 2.53 -9.59
C ILE A 65 -21.84 1.81 -10.36
N MET A 66 -21.00 2.56 -11.06
CA MET A 66 -19.84 2.02 -11.75
C MET A 66 -18.61 2.12 -10.83
N ILE A 67 -17.93 0.99 -10.66
CA ILE A 67 -16.65 0.93 -9.98
C ILE A 67 -15.54 1.01 -11.06
N ASN A 68 -14.63 1.95 -10.87
CA ASN A 68 -13.49 2.16 -11.77
C ASN A 68 -12.33 1.24 -11.46
N ALA A 69 -11.94 1.15 -10.18
CA ALA A 69 -10.74 0.44 -9.77
C ALA A 69 -10.85 -0.17 -8.37
N THR A 70 -10.02 -1.21 -8.14
CA THR A 70 -9.71 -1.74 -6.81
C THR A 70 -8.19 -1.79 -6.67
N LEU A 71 -7.62 -1.06 -5.70
CA LEU A 71 -6.19 -0.82 -5.64
C LEU A 71 -5.71 -0.57 -4.20
N ASN A 72 -4.40 -0.54 -4.01
CA ASN A 72 -3.69 -0.03 -2.82
C ASN A 72 -4.30 -0.49 -1.48
N SER A 73 -4.25 -1.78 -1.21
CA SER A 73 -4.83 -2.36 0.00
C SER A 73 -3.85 -2.46 1.16
N GLY A 74 -4.29 -2.09 2.36
CA GLY A 74 -3.70 -2.61 3.59
C GLY A 74 -3.99 -4.11 3.71
N ALA A 75 -3.13 -4.85 4.40
CA ALA A 75 -3.26 -6.31 4.50
C ALA A 75 -2.94 -6.82 5.90
N MET A 76 -3.63 -7.88 6.32
CA MET A 76 -3.33 -8.61 7.54
C MET A 76 -3.84 -10.05 7.48
N LYS A 77 -3.25 -10.93 8.30
CA LYS A 77 -3.76 -12.27 8.53
C LYS A 77 -4.54 -12.29 9.85
N TRP A 78 -5.77 -12.74 9.81
CA TRP A 78 -6.62 -12.78 10.99
C TRP A 78 -7.56 -13.99 10.97
N ASN A 79 -7.65 -14.70 12.10
CA ASN A 79 -8.49 -15.90 12.22
C ASN A 79 -8.28 -16.92 11.09
N GLY A 80 -7.03 -17.10 10.67
CA GLY A 80 -6.65 -18.04 9.61
C GLY A 80 -6.98 -17.61 8.19
N LYS A 81 -7.52 -16.39 7.99
CA LYS A 81 -7.82 -15.80 6.69
C LYS A 81 -6.88 -14.65 6.36
N TYR A 82 -6.73 -14.36 5.08
CA TYR A 82 -6.00 -13.23 4.54
C TYR A 82 -6.99 -12.11 4.22
N LEU A 83 -6.85 -10.99 4.90
CA LEU A 83 -7.75 -9.86 4.82
C LEU A 83 -7.06 -8.66 4.19
N LEU A 84 -7.74 -8.05 3.25
CA LEU A 84 -7.32 -6.82 2.58
C LEU A 84 -8.34 -5.71 2.86
N VAL A 85 -7.88 -4.55 3.33
CA VAL A 85 -8.69 -3.32 3.32
C VAL A 85 -8.36 -2.58 2.04
N VAL A 86 -9.23 -2.75 1.06
CA VAL A 86 -9.01 -2.33 -0.33
C VAL A 86 -9.54 -0.93 -0.54
N ARG A 87 -8.78 -0.08 -1.22
CA ARG A 87 -9.32 1.13 -1.83
C ARG A 87 -10.17 0.72 -3.03
N VAL A 88 -11.44 1.07 -2.99
CA VAL A 88 -12.37 0.95 -4.12
C VAL A 88 -12.69 2.34 -4.61
N GLU A 89 -12.50 2.58 -5.92
CA GLU A 89 -12.76 3.88 -6.54
C GLU A 89 -13.95 3.79 -7.48
N GLY A 90 -14.91 4.69 -7.29
CA GLY A 90 -16.06 4.85 -8.17
C GLY A 90 -15.70 5.61 -9.45
N ALA A 91 -16.57 5.54 -10.46
CA ALA A 91 -16.44 6.33 -11.68
C ALA A 91 -16.57 7.85 -11.45
N ASP A 92 -17.01 8.26 -10.27
CA ASP A 92 -17.09 9.64 -9.79
C ASP A 92 -15.77 10.13 -9.14
N ARG A 93 -14.72 9.30 -9.16
CA ARG A 93 -13.40 9.54 -8.54
C ARG A 93 -13.42 9.59 -7.00
N LYS A 94 -14.52 9.20 -6.36
CA LYS A 94 -14.52 9.04 -4.91
C LYS A 94 -14.04 7.65 -4.54
N SER A 95 -13.13 7.59 -3.58
CA SER A 95 -12.65 6.33 -3.02
C SER A 95 -13.29 6.06 -1.67
N PHE A 96 -13.48 4.79 -1.40
CA PHE A 96 -13.89 4.28 -0.10
C PHE A 96 -13.14 2.99 0.20
N PHE A 97 -13.22 2.51 1.44
CA PHE A 97 -12.57 1.27 1.84
C PHE A 97 -13.55 0.12 1.95
N ALA A 98 -13.10 -1.07 1.59
CA ALA A 98 -13.89 -2.28 1.73
C ALA A 98 -12.98 -3.47 2.09
N VAL A 99 -13.50 -4.42 2.87
CA VAL A 99 -12.75 -5.61 3.26
C VAL A 99 -12.98 -6.71 2.24
N ALA A 100 -11.89 -7.30 1.74
CA ALA A 100 -11.90 -8.53 0.98
C ALA A 100 -11.11 -9.62 1.72
N GLU A 101 -11.63 -10.85 1.74
CA GLU A 101 -10.99 -11.98 2.41
C GLU A 101 -10.69 -13.13 1.45
N SER A 102 -9.62 -13.88 1.72
CA SER A 102 -9.24 -15.09 1.01
C SER A 102 -8.80 -16.18 1.98
N PRO A 103 -9.05 -17.46 1.68
CA PRO A 103 -8.58 -18.59 2.50
C PRO A 103 -7.07 -18.86 2.35
N ASN A 104 -6.43 -18.45 1.27
CA ASN A 104 -5.04 -18.77 0.93
C ASN A 104 -4.16 -17.57 0.58
N GLY A 105 -4.76 -16.38 0.39
CA GLY A 105 -4.08 -15.13 0.11
C GLY A 105 -3.65 -14.91 -1.34
N VAL A 106 -3.92 -15.84 -2.25
CA VAL A 106 -3.52 -15.75 -3.67
C VAL A 106 -4.68 -15.82 -4.66
N ASP A 107 -5.82 -16.36 -4.25
CA ASP A 107 -7.05 -16.41 -5.02
C ASP A 107 -8.29 -16.51 -4.11
N ASN A 108 -9.48 -16.70 -4.70
CA ASN A 108 -10.76 -16.79 -3.99
C ASN A 108 -11.02 -15.60 -3.05
N PHE A 109 -10.59 -14.42 -3.43
CA PHE A 109 -10.91 -13.20 -2.69
C PHE A 109 -12.37 -12.84 -2.88
N ARG A 110 -13.06 -12.56 -1.75
CA ARG A 110 -14.44 -12.12 -1.71
C ARG A 110 -14.56 -10.88 -0.84
N PHE A 111 -15.18 -9.85 -1.37
CA PHE A 111 -15.54 -8.69 -0.56
C PHE A 111 -16.61 -9.08 0.46
N TRP A 112 -16.59 -8.43 1.61
CA TRP A 112 -17.71 -8.45 2.53
C TRP A 112 -18.93 -7.76 1.90
N ASP A 113 -20.14 -8.01 2.45
CA ASP A 113 -21.39 -7.55 1.83
C ASP A 113 -21.48 -6.01 1.74
N GLU A 114 -20.90 -5.31 2.70
CA GLU A 114 -20.96 -3.84 2.77
C GLU A 114 -19.54 -3.23 2.84
N PRO A 115 -19.35 -2.05 2.23
CA PRO A 115 -18.10 -1.28 2.39
C PRO A 115 -17.98 -0.74 3.81
N ILE A 116 -16.77 -0.29 4.18
CA ILE A 116 -16.52 0.37 5.46
C ILE A 116 -17.15 1.77 5.44
N THR A 117 -18.05 2.01 6.39
CA THR A 117 -18.48 3.38 6.70
C THR A 117 -17.43 4.01 7.61
N MET A 118 -16.55 4.85 7.03
CA MET A 118 -15.55 5.57 7.79
C MET A 118 -16.21 6.79 8.45
N PRO A 119 -16.14 6.93 9.79
CA PRO A 119 -16.66 8.13 10.46
C PRO A 119 -15.91 9.39 10.04
N GLU A 120 -16.56 10.54 10.21
CA GLU A 120 -15.94 11.86 10.05
C GLU A 120 -14.78 12.05 11.06
N ALA A 121 -13.78 12.85 10.68
CA ALA A 121 -12.65 13.14 11.54
C ALA A 121 -13.04 14.10 12.67
N PRO A 122 -12.74 13.81 13.95
CA PRO A 122 -12.90 14.78 15.02
C PRO A 122 -12.00 16.00 14.83
N LEU A 123 -12.55 17.19 14.99
CA LEU A 123 -11.81 18.44 15.01
C LEU A 123 -11.45 18.82 16.45
N LEU A 124 -10.18 19.10 16.70
CA LEU A 124 -9.67 19.48 18.03
C LEU A 124 -9.46 20.98 18.15
N SER A 125 -9.90 21.55 19.27
CA SER A 125 -9.51 22.89 19.71
C SER A 125 -8.01 22.96 20.05
N PRO A 126 -7.42 24.15 20.21
CA PRO A 126 -6.05 24.28 20.70
C PRO A 126 -5.81 23.60 22.06
N GLU A 127 -6.84 23.49 22.88
CA GLU A 127 -6.83 22.83 24.20
C GLU A 127 -7.01 21.31 24.10
N GLY A 128 -7.27 20.77 22.88
CA GLY A 128 -7.46 19.33 22.63
C GLY A 128 -8.89 18.83 22.83
N GLU A 129 -9.87 19.71 22.95
CA GLU A 129 -11.28 19.33 23.07
C GLU A 129 -11.92 19.18 21.68
N ILE A 130 -12.78 18.16 21.50
CA ILE A 130 -13.54 17.98 20.25
C ILE A 130 -14.62 19.06 20.18
N PHE A 131 -14.58 19.90 19.13
CA PHE A 131 -15.56 20.95 18.91
C PHE A 131 -16.44 20.74 17.66
N GLY A 132 -16.19 19.70 16.88
CA GLY A 132 -16.91 19.36 15.65
C GLY A 132 -16.30 18.18 14.94
N THR A 133 -16.76 17.94 13.73
CA THR A 133 -16.23 16.92 12.82
C THR A 133 -15.99 17.51 11.44
N ASP A 134 -15.14 16.85 10.64
CA ASP A 134 -14.84 17.23 9.28
C ASP A 134 -14.82 15.98 8.39
N ASP A 135 -15.43 16.08 7.22
CA ASP A 135 -15.45 15.03 6.22
C ASP A 135 -14.44 15.34 5.10
N ALA A 136 -13.54 14.43 4.87
CA ALA A 136 -12.59 14.55 3.77
C ALA A 136 -13.31 14.38 2.43
N THR A 137 -12.97 15.21 1.44
CA THR A 137 -13.50 15.07 0.07
C THR A 137 -13.20 13.70 -0.53
N ASN A 138 -12.03 13.14 -0.22
CA ASN A 138 -11.62 11.81 -0.67
C ASN A 138 -10.71 11.15 0.36
N ILE A 139 -10.86 9.84 0.58
CA ILE A 139 -9.99 9.03 1.45
C ILE A 139 -9.42 7.86 0.69
N TYR A 140 -8.12 7.59 0.81
CA TYR A 140 -7.48 6.54 0.03
C TYR A 140 -6.18 6.02 0.63
N ASP A 141 -5.72 4.86 0.13
CA ASP A 141 -4.42 4.26 0.38
C ASP A 141 -4.17 3.90 1.86
N MET A 142 -5.11 3.18 2.48
CA MET A 142 -4.97 2.72 3.85
C MET A 142 -3.83 1.72 4.02
N ARG A 143 -3.00 1.93 5.04
CA ARG A 143 -2.03 0.98 5.57
C ARG A 143 -2.53 0.46 6.89
N LEU A 144 -2.55 -0.86 7.03
CA LEU A 144 -2.93 -1.49 8.29
C LEU A 144 -1.69 -1.80 9.11
N THR A 145 -1.77 -1.55 10.41
CA THR A 145 -0.76 -1.98 11.37
C THR A 145 -1.44 -2.60 12.59
N VAL A 146 -1.15 -3.86 12.86
CA VAL A 146 -1.47 -4.47 14.16
C VAL A 146 -0.39 -4.00 15.12
N HIS A 147 -0.76 -3.12 16.05
CA HIS A 147 0.18 -2.51 16.98
C HIS A 147 0.22 -3.26 18.31
N GLU A 148 1.35 -3.21 19.01
CA GLU A 148 1.55 -3.94 20.27
C GLU A 148 0.62 -3.50 21.42
N ASP A 149 -0.02 -2.32 21.32
CA ASP A 149 -1.09 -1.87 22.22
C ASP A 149 -2.41 -2.65 22.04
N GLY A 150 -2.44 -3.55 21.07
CA GLY A 150 -3.55 -4.43 20.77
C GLY A 150 -4.63 -3.81 19.88
N TRP A 151 -4.42 -2.62 19.28
CA TRP A 151 -5.29 -2.06 18.24
C TRP A 151 -4.80 -2.40 16.84
N ILE A 152 -5.74 -2.45 15.91
CA ILE A 152 -5.47 -2.42 14.47
C ILE A 152 -5.66 -0.98 14.02
N TYR A 153 -4.59 -0.35 13.57
CA TYR A 153 -4.63 1.00 13.04
C TYR A 153 -4.68 0.99 11.52
N GLY A 154 -5.53 1.86 10.97
CA GLY A 154 -5.55 2.21 9.57
C GLY A 154 -5.09 3.66 9.42
N LEU A 155 -3.93 3.86 8.76
CA LEU A 155 -3.44 5.18 8.39
C LEU A 155 -3.65 5.37 6.88
N PHE A 156 -4.26 6.48 6.48
CA PHE A 156 -4.65 6.71 5.09
C PHE A 156 -4.54 8.18 4.71
N CYS A 157 -4.60 8.48 3.44
CA CYS A 157 -4.65 9.84 2.95
C CYS A 157 -6.07 10.38 3.06
N ALA A 158 -6.24 11.53 3.70
CA ALA A 158 -7.45 12.33 3.74
C ALA A 158 -7.21 13.61 2.94
N GLU A 159 -7.92 13.74 1.82
CA GLU A 159 -7.76 14.83 0.85
C GLU A 159 -8.92 15.81 0.93
N ARG A 160 -8.61 17.09 0.86
CA ARG A 160 -9.58 18.20 0.82
C ARG A 160 -9.19 19.20 -0.25
N HIS A 161 -10.13 19.99 -0.70
CA HIS A 161 -9.81 21.16 -1.52
C HIS A 161 -8.94 22.15 -0.72
N ASP A 162 -8.02 22.82 -1.41
CA ASP A 162 -7.21 23.89 -0.80
C ASP A 162 -7.98 25.22 -0.87
N ASP A 163 -8.69 25.56 0.18
CA ASP A 163 -9.49 26.78 0.26
C ASP A 163 -8.66 28.08 0.13
N SER A 164 -7.34 28.01 0.35
CA SER A 164 -6.45 29.15 0.10
C SER A 164 -6.30 29.45 -1.40
N GLN A 165 -6.67 28.50 -2.26
CA GLN A 165 -6.67 28.56 -3.71
C GLN A 165 -8.08 28.29 -4.29
N ALA A 166 -9.09 28.95 -3.73
CA ALA A 166 -10.51 28.69 -3.99
C ALA A 166 -10.92 28.67 -5.48
N ASP A 167 -10.22 29.45 -6.31
CA ASP A 167 -10.48 29.53 -7.76
C ASP A 167 -9.81 28.40 -8.56
N ASP A 168 -8.87 27.64 -7.97
CA ASP A 168 -8.23 26.50 -8.61
C ASP A 168 -8.91 25.19 -8.16
N LEU A 169 -9.83 24.68 -8.96
CA LEU A 169 -10.56 23.44 -8.69
C LEU A 169 -9.68 22.18 -8.67
N SER A 170 -8.39 22.29 -9.02
CA SER A 170 -7.42 21.20 -8.93
C SER A 170 -6.54 21.30 -7.67
N ALA A 171 -6.60 22.41 -6.95
CA ALA A 171 -5.83 22.62 -5.74
C ALA A 171 -6.34 21.71 -4.60
N ALA A 172 -5.42 20.95 -4.01
CA ALA A 172 -5.75 20.01 -2.97
C ALA A 172 -4.71 20.03 -1.85
N THR A 173 -5.17 19.77 -0.63
CA THR A 173 -4.34 19.47 0.52
C THR A 173 -4.56 18.03 0.97
N ALA A 174 -3.53 17.44 1.55
CA ALA A 174 -3.62 16.07 2.06
C ALA A 174 -2.99 15.96 3.44
N THR A 175 -3.73 15.32 4.34
CA THR A 175 -3.29 14.95 5.67
C THR A 175 -3.30 13.43 5.83
N CYS A 176 -2.64 12.93 6.87
CA CYS A 176 -2.79 11.55 7.25
C CYS A 176 -4.02 11.39 8.14
N GLY A 177 -5.02 10.70 7.63
CA GLY A 177 -6.15 10.24 8.42
C GLY A 177 -5.77 9.03 9.27
N ILE A 178 -6.26 8.97 10.51
CA ILE A 178 -6.00 7.89 11.46
C ILE A 178 -7.33 7.29 11.89
N ALA A 179 -7.47 5.98 11.80
CA ALA A 179 -8.58 5.24 12.37
C ALA A 179 -8.08 3.96 13.05
N ARG A 180 -8.85 3.41 13.99
CA ARG A 180 -8.52 2.14 14.63
C ARG A 180 -9.74 1.25 14.77
N THR A 181 -9.49 -0.05 14.87
CA THR A 181 -10.53 -1.06 14.97
C THR A 181 -10.05 -2.28 15.77
N LYS A 182 -10.99 -3.14 16.16
CA LYS A 182 -10.72 -4.48 16.72
C LYS A 182 -11.24 -5.61 15.83
N ASP A 183 -12.04 -5.30 14.80
CA ASP A 183 -12.80 -6.28 14.04
C ASP A 183 -12.87 -5.99 12.53
N LEU A 184 -12.26 -4.92 12.05
CA LEU A 184 -12.32 -4.37 10.69
C LEU A 184 -13.74 -3.97 10.21
N LYS A 185 -14.75 -4.09 11.08
CA LYS A 185 -16.15 -3.71 10.80
C LYS A 185 -16.49 -2.37 11.43
N THR A 186 -16.15 -2.23 12.71
CA THR A 186 -16.40 -1.01 13.46
C THR A 186 -15.11 -0.21 13.56
N TRP A 187 -15.13 0.99 13.04
CA TRP A 187 -13.98 1.88 13.03
C TRP A 187 -14.20 3.09 13.92
N GLU A 188 -13.23 3.38 14.75
CA GLU A 188 -13.12 4.63 15.49
C GLU A 188 -12.19 5.56 14.72
N ARG A 189 -12.74 6.67 14.24
CA ARG A 189 -11.96 7.72 13.57
C ARG A 189 -11.32 8.63 14.61
N LEU A 190 -9.99 8.75 14.54
CA LEU A 190 -9.21 9.67 15.36
C LEU A 190 -9.00 10.99 14.59
N PRO A 191 -8.60 12.07 15.29
CA PRO A 191 -8.19 13.31 14.62
C PRO A 191 -7.08 13.04 13.60
N ASP A 192 -7.09 13.82 12.51
CA ASP A 192 -6.03 13.77 11.52
C ASP A 192 -4.68 14.12 12.11
N LEU A 193 -3.61 13.52 11.60
CA LEU A 193 -2.24 13.81 12.02
C LEU A 193 -1.90 15.27 11.80
N LYS A 194 -1.59 15.97 12.89
CA LYS A 194 -1.10 17.34 12.83
C LYS A 194 0.39 17.36 12.49
N ALA A 195 0.77 18.07 11.45
CA ALA A 195 2.15 18.21 11.00
C ALA A 195 2.41 19.60 10.42
N LYS A 196 3.68 19.98 10.29
CA LYS A 196 4.08 21.28 9.71
C LYS A 196 3.92 21.36 8.19
N CYS A 197 3.81 20.20 7.54
CA CYS A 197 3.71 20.06 6.09
C CYS A 197 2.68 18.96 5.75
N GLN A 198 2.35 18.83 4.48
CA GLN A 198 1.46 17.75 4.03
C GLN A 198 2.09 16.37 4.23
N GLN A 199 1.26 15.40 4.61
CA GLN A 199 1.66 14.02 4.90
C GLN A 199 0.70 13.04 4.20
N ARG A 200 1.13 12.35 3.16
CA ARG A 200 0.26 11.45 2.38
C ARG A 200 0.47 9.96 2.64
N ASN A 201 1.70 9.52 2.86
CA ASN A 201 2.04 8.10 2.99
C ASN A 201 2.67 7.82 4.34
N VAL A 202 1.88 8.03 5.41
CA VAL A 202 2.33 7.75 6.77
C VAL A 202 2.06 6.29 7.10
N VAL A 203 3.01 5.66 7.77
CA VAL A 203 2.92 4.27 8.22
C VAL A 203 3.26 4.22 9.70
N LEU A 204 2.44 3.53 10.49
CA LEU A 204 2.71 3.28 11.89
C LEU A 204 3.66 2.10 12.03
N HIS A 205 4.74 2.26 12.81
CA HIS A 205 5.59 1.17 13.25
C HIS A 205 4.79 0.23 14.17
N PRO A 206 4.94 -1.10 14.09
CA PRO A 206 4.09 -2.02 14.86
C PRO A 206 4.40 -2.05 16.37
N GLU A 207 5.52 -1.52 16.80
CA GLU A 207 5.95 -1.51 18.20
C GLU A 207 6.23 -0.08 18.67
N PHE A 208 6.15 0.16 19.98
CA PHE A 208 6.65 1.39 20.56
C PHE A 208 8.17 1.51 20.40
N VAL A 209 8.63 2.72 20.16
CA VAL A 209 10.06 3.04 20.15
C VAL A 209 10.29 4.12 21.20
N ASP A 210 11.16 3.84 22.16
CA ASP A 210 11.39 4.72 23.32
C ASP A 210 10.10 5.05 24.09
N GLY A 211 9.14 4.11 24.15
CA GLY A 211 7.84 4.26 24.81
C GLY A 211 6.85 5.15 24.06
N LYS A 212 7.10 5.47 22.79
CA LYS A 212 6.27 6.33 21.94
C LYS A 212 5.80 5.61 20.69
N TYR A 213 4.69 6.06 20.11
CA TYR A 213 4.31 5.64 18.76
C TYR A 213 5.30 6.19 17.75
N ALA A 214 5.75 5.34 16.83
CA ALA A 214 6.72 5.71 15.81
C ALA A 214 6.09 5.71 14.42
N LEU A 215 6.33 6.76 13.65
CA LEU A 215 5.76 6.95 12.34
C LEU A 215 6.85 7.04 11.26
N TYR A 216 6.67 6.31 10.19
CA TYR A 216 7.34 6.58 8.92
C TYR A 216 6.49 7.63 8.20
N THR A 217 7.06 8.79 7.99
CA THR A 217 6.39 9.94 7.38
C THR A 217 6.88 10.16 5.95
N ARG A 218 6.17 11.00 5.22
CA ARG A 218 6.65 11.50 3.92
C ARG A 218 6.28 12.97 3.77
N PRO A 219 7.11 13.86 4.34
CA PRO A 219 6.88 15.29 4.27
C PRO A 219 6.95 15.81 2.84
N GLN A 220 6.04 16.71 2.48
CA GLN A 220 6.03 17.39 1.19
C GLN A 220 5.41 18.78 1.30
N ASP A 221 5.89 19.71 0.46
CA ASP A 221 5.49 21.11 0.54
C ASP A 221 4.11 21.34 -0.12
N GLY A 222 3.78 20.58 -1.16
CA GLY A 222 2.52 20.67 -1.88
C GLY A 222 1.84 19.32 -2.08
N PHE A 223 0.71 19.31 -2.76
CA PHE A 223 -0.07 18.08 -2.98
C PHE A 223 0.64 17.07 -3.91
N ILE A 224 1.24 17.54 -5.00
CA ILE A 224 2.01 16.71 -5.96
C ILE A 224 3.50 16.96 -5.79
N GLU A 225 3.88 18.23 -5.73
CA GLU A 225 5.27 18.65 -5.61
C GLU A 225 5.79 18.39 -4.20
N THR A 226 6.92 17.73 -4.12
CA THR A 226 7.52 17.38 -2.83
C THR A 226 8.40 18.47 -2.24
N GLY A 227 8.81 19.44 -3.06
CA GLY A 227 9.65 20.55 -2.63
C GLY A 227 10.94 20.07 -1.96
N SER A 228 11.17 20.48 -0.73
CA SER A 228 12.31 20.07 0.10
C SER A 228 12.16 18.65 0.70
N GLY A 229 10.93 18.12 0.71
CA GLY A 229 10.59 16.80 1.25
C GLY A 229 10.68 15.68 0.21
N GLY A 230 9.78 14.71 0.32
CA GLY A 230 9.62 13.59 -0.61
C GLY A 230 10.50 12.37 -0.33
N GLY A 231 11.25 12.37 0.78
CA GLY A 231 11.93 11.21 1.34
C GLY A 231 11.10 10.50 2.40
N ILE A 232 11.53 9.31 2.85
CA ILE A 232 10.96 8.66 4.02
C ILE A 232 11.48 9.36 5.27
N GLY A 233 10.55 9.92 6.04
CA GLY A 233 10.82 10.54 7.33
C GLY A 233 10.56 9.59 8.49
N TRP A 234 10.92 10.03 9.68
CA TRP A 234 10.68 9.37 10.94
C TRP A 234 10.28 10.38 12.01
N ALA A 235 9.22 10.09 12.72
CA ALA A 235 8.74 10.90 13.83
C ALA A 235 8.29 10.01 14.98
N LEU A 236 8.44 10.51 16.21
CA LEU A 236 7.87 9.91 17.42
C LEU A 236 6.76 10.80 17.94
N ILE A 237 5.63 10.21 18.32
CA ILE A 237 4.48 10.90 18.90
C ILE A 237 4.11 10.27 20.23
N ASP A 238 3.69 11.11 21.18
CA ASP A 238 3.40 10.67 22.54
C ASP A 238 2.02 9.99 22.64
N ASP A 239 1.06 10.46 21.84
CA ASP A 239 -0.34 10.02 21.89
C ASP A 239 -0.90 9.95 20.46
N ILE A 240 -1.35 8.77 20.06
CA ILE A 240 -1.93 8.57 18.72
C ILE A 240 -3.36 9.10 18.62
N THR A 241 -4.05 9.30 19.75
CA THR A 241 -5.40 9.89 19.78
C THR A 241 -5.38 11.41 19.59
N HIS A 242 -4.21 12.03 19.75
CA HIS A 242 -3.92 13.45 19.52
C HIS A 242 -2.59 13.59 18.76
N ALA A 243 -2.50 12.86 17.65
CA ALA A 243 -1.26 12.68 16.91
C ALA A 243 -0.70 14.02 16.37
N GLU A 244 0.50 14.40 16.82
CA GLU A 244 1.22 15.58 16.35
C GLU A 244 2.69 15.29 16.09
N VAL A 245 3.14 15.53 14.86
CA VAL A 245 4.55 15.48 14.47
C VAL A 245 5.20 16.81 14.81
N LYS A 246 5.85 16.88 15.97
CA LYS A 246 6.61 18.06 16.42
C LYS A 246 7.97 18.16 15.75
N GLU A 247 8.62 17.00 15.61
CA GLU A 247 9.94 16.84 14.98
C GLU A 247 9.93 15.64 14.06
N GLU A 248 10.52 15.78 12.89
CA GLU A 248 10.77 14.67 11.97
C GLU A 248 12.14 14.79 11.33
N ARG A 249 12.72 13.64 10.98
CA ARG A 249 13.99 13.57 10.25
C ARG A 249 13.88 12.60 9.08
N ILE A 250 14.52 12.91 7.97
CA ILE A 250 14.57 12.00 6.82
C ILE A 250 15.56 10.86 7.11
N ILE A 251 15.10 9.64 7.01
CA ILE A 251 15.91 8.41 7.19
C ILE A 251 16.28 7.74 5.86
N ASN A 252 15.48 7.97 4.81
CA ASN A 252 15.78 7.50 3.45
C ASN A 252 15.45 8.62 2.45
N SER A 253 16.48 9.32 1.98
CA SER A 253 16.33 10.53 1.18
C SER A 253 16.24 10.21 -0.32
N ARG A 254 15.62 11.15 -1.06
CA ARG A 254 15.68 11.17 -2.52
C ARG A 254 17.14 11.27 -3.01
N ARG A 255 17.41 10.69 -4.18
CA ARG A 255 18.75 10.75 -4.79
C ARG A 255 18.65 10.94 -6.29
N TYR A 256 19.48 11.86 -6.80
CA TYR A 256 19.59 12.15 -8.22
C TYR A 256 19.91 10.90 -9.03
N HIS A 257 19.22 10.76 -10.17
CA HIS A 257 19.39 9.69 -11.16
C HIS A 257 19.27 8.27 -10.60
N THR A 258 18.33 8.09 -9.67
CA THR A 258 17.93 6.79 -9.11
C THR A 258 16.43 6.57 -9.29
N ILE A 259 15.95 5.40 -8.87
CA ILE A 259 14.51 5.09 -8.86
C ILE A 259 13.70 6.01 -7.93
N MET A 260 14.35 6.75 -7.04
CA MET A 260 13.73 7.61 -6.03
C MET A 260 14.10 9.09 -6.19
N GLU A 261 14.38 9.54 -7.42
CA GLU A 261 14.82 10.93 -7.66
C GLU A 261 13.72 11.97 -7.45
N VAL A 262 12.45 11.62 -7.73
CA VAL A 262 11.31 12.54 -7.56
C VAL A 262 10.77 12.44 -6.15
N LYS A 263 10.45 11.24 -5.69
CA LYS A 263 9.96 10.96 -4.34
C LYS A 263 10.09 9.46 -4.00
N ASN A 264 10.06 9.16 -2.72
CA ASN A 264 9.92 7.81 -2.20
C ASN A 264 9.07 7.84 -0.92
N GLY A 265 8.54 6.71 -0.53
CA GLY A 265 7.72 6.59 0.65
C GLY A 265 7.61 5.14 1.10
N GLU A 266 7.30 4.96 2.37
CA GLU A 266 7.01 3.64 2.91
C GLU A 266 5.76 3.06 2.26
N GLY A 267 5.76 1.75 2.05
CA GLY A 267 4.59 0.99 1.60
C GLY A 267 3.77 0.50 2.81
N PRO A 268 3.78 -0.81 3.12
CA PRO A 268 3.21 -1.37 4.34
C PRO A 268 4.10 -1.12 5.56
N HIS A 269 3.60 -1.44 6.76
CA HIS A 269 4.43 -1.49 7.97
C HIS A 269 5.57 -2.52 7.80
N PRO A 270 6.74 -2.31 8.44
CA PRO A 270 7.88 -3.22 8.31
C PRO A 270 7.60 -4.58 8.97
N ILE A 271 8.22 -5.64 8.43
CA ILE A 271 8.21 -6.97 9.03
C ILE A 271 9.44 -7.14 9.91
N LYS A 272 9.21 -7.50 11.19
CA LYS A 272 10.28 -7.85 12.12
C LYS A 272 10.84 -9.23 11.80
N THR A 273 12.15 -9.32 11.60
CA THR A 273 12.88 -10.58 11.41
C THR A 273 14.02 -10.67 12.40
N ARG A 274 14.64 -11.82 12.58
CA ARG A 274 15.85 -11.94 13.43
C ARG A 274 17.07 -11.17 12.88
N HIS A 275 17.01 -10.75 11.61
CA HIS A 275 18.10 -10.07 10.91
C HIS A 275 17.98 -8.55 10.90
N GLY A 276 16.80 -8.03 11.24
CA GLY A 276 16.44 -6.61 11.15
C GLY A 276 14.98 -6.43 10.77
N TRP A 277 14.57 -5.18 10.62
CA TRP A 277 13.26 -4.84 10.06
C TRP A 277 13.37 -4.85 8.54
N LEU A 278 12.53 -5.65 7.88
CA LEU A 278 12.35 -5.61 6.43
C LEU A 278 11.36 -4.51 6.07
N HIS A 279 11.72 -3.70 5.09
CA HIS A 279 10.90 -2.62 4.55
C HIS A 279 10.62 -2.84 3.07
N LEU A 280 9.38 -2.58 2.67
CA LEU A 280 8.96 -2.49 1.28
C LEU A 280 8.47 -1.06 1.03
N ALA A 281 9.16 -0.36 0.16
CA ALA A 281 8.92 1.05 -0.13
C ALA A 281 8.68 1.27 -1.63
N HIS A 282 8.11 2.41 -1.99
CA HIS A 282 8.00 2.83 -3.38
C HIS A 282 8.99 3.94 -3.71
N GLY A 283 9.58 3.84 -4.89
CA GLY A 283 10.42 4.88 -5.48
C GLY A 283 9.75 5.45 -6.73
N VAL A 284 9.93 6.74 -6.96
CA VAL A 284 9.33 7.45 -8.08
C VAL A 284 10.39 8.25 -8.83
N ARG A 285 10.45 8.05 -10.14
CA ARG A 285 11.29 8.83 -11.03
C ARG A 285 10.51 9.41 -12.20
N GLY A 286 11.05 10.48 -12.80
CA GLY A 286 10.53 11.01 -14.05
C GLY A 286 10.88 10.13 -15.26
N CYS A 287 10.01 10.12 -16.25
CA CYS A 287 10.26 9.56 -17.58
C CYS A 287 9.48 10.33 -18.63
N ALA A 288 9.77 10.08 -19.91
CA ALA A 288 9.14 10.86 -21.00
C ALA A 288 7.61 10.76 -21.05
N SER A 289 7.02 9.68 -20.49
CA SER A 289 5.57 9.46 -20.42
C SER A 289 4.95 9.86 -19.08
N GLY A 290 5.66 10.57 -18.20
CA GLY A 290 5.18 10.96 -16.88
C GLY A 290 6.02 10.38 -15.74
N LEU A 291 5.39 9.92 -14.68
CA LEU A 291 6.05 9.32 -13.52
C LEU A 291 6.08 7.79 -13.63
N ARG A 292 7.16 7.19 -13.18
CA ARG A 292 7.28 5.75 -13.00
C ARG A 292 7.39 5.43 -11.53
N TYR A 293 6.48 4.59 -11.03
CA TYR A 293 6.49 4.05 -9.68
C TYR A 293 6.96 2.61 -9.68
N VAL A 294 7.89 2.30 -8.79
CA VAL A 294 8.44 0.96 -8.59
C VAL A 294 8.54 0.67 -7.11
N LEU A 295 8.55 -0.61 -6.74
CA LEU A 295 8.83 -1.01 -5.38
C LEU A 295 10.33 -1.29 -5.20
N TYR A 296 10.86 -0.94 -4.03
CA TYR A 296 12.22 -1.29 -3.61
C TYR A 296 12.21 -1.76 -2.16
N MET A 297 13.28 -2.41 -1.75
CA MET A 297 13.43 -2.91 -0.39
C MET A 297 14.65 -2.31 0.30
N TYR A 298 14.56 -2.22 1.61
CA TYR A 298 15.70 -1.93 2.47
C TYR A 298 15.49 -2.60 3.84
N MET A 299 16.54 -2.64 4.65
CA MET A 299 16.47 -3.16 6.00
C MET A 299 17.01 -2.14 6.99
N THR A 300 16.41 -2.10 8.18
CA THR A 300 16.90 -1.33 9.31
C THR A 300 17.25 -2.25 10.50
N ALA A 301 18.08 -1.74 11.40
CA ALA A 301 18.49 -2.49 12.58
C ALA A 301 17.35 -2.65 13.58
N LEU A 302 17.30 -3.77 14.29
CA LEU A 302 16.26 -4.05 15.30
C LEU A 302 16.33 -3.05 16.47
N ASP A 303 17.50 -2.73 16.92
CA ASP A 303 17.76 -1.80 18.03
C ASP A 303 17.68 -0.32 17.64
N ALA A 304 17.65 -0.02 16.35
CA ALA A 304 17.61 1.32 15.81
C ALA A 304 16.83 1.35 14.48
N PRO A 305 15.49 1.40 14.51
CA PRO A 305 14.63 1.32 13.32
C PRO A 305 14.87 2.41 12.27
N THR A 306 15.66 3.42 12.60
CA THR A 306 16.07 4.49 11.68
C THR A 306 17.43 4.28 11.04
N ARG A 307 18.18 3.24 11.45
CA ARG A 307 19.51 2.94 10.92
C ARG A 307 19.41 1.90 9.81
N VAL A 308 19.51 2.36 8.58
CA VAL A 308 19.56 1.47 7.40
C VAL A 308 20.82 0.61 7.46
N ILE A 309 20.65 -0.71 7.35
CA ILE A 309 21.74 -1.70 7.37
C ILE A 309 21.95 -2.39 6.02
N ALA A 310 20.95 -2.37 5.15
CA ALA A 310 21.04 -2.88 3.78
C ALA A 310 20.03 -2.18 2.87
N GLN A 311 20.44 -1.85 1.66
CA GLN A 311 19.56 -1.27 0.63
C GLN A 311 20.09 -1.65 -0.76
N PRO A 312 19.51 -2.66 -1.42
CA PRO A 312 19.81 -3.01 -2.80
C PRO A 312 19.67 -1.81 -3.74
N GLY A 313 20.51 -1.73 -4.72
CA GLY A 313 20.38 -0.73 -5.80
C GLY A 313 19.25 -1.10 -6.76
N GLY A 314 18.56 -0.08 -7.27
CA GLY A 314 17.49 -0.25 -8.25
C GLY A 314 16.15 -0.68 -7.66
N TYR A 315 15.31 -1.25 -8.51
CA TYR A 315 13.97 -1.68 -8.11
C TYR A 315 13.94 -3.17 -7.70
N PHE A 316 13.01 -3.47 -6.82
CA PHE A 316 12.66 -4.84 -6.43
C PHE A 316 11.53 -5.40 -7.31
N LEU A 317 10.41 -4.69 -7.43
CA LEU A 317 9.25 -5.08 -8.22
C LEU A 317 8.74 -3.91 -9.07
N VAL A 318 8.42 -4.21 -10.33
CA VAL A 318 7.96 -3.25 -11.33
C VAL A 318 6.74 -3.77 -12.07
N PRO A 319 5.96 -2.89 -12.72
CA PRO A 319 4.93 -3.34 -13.66
C PRO A 319 5.55 -4.14 -14.80
N GLU A 320 4.85 -5.19 -15.25
CA GLU A 320 5.26 -6.04 -16.39
C GLU A 320 4.07 -6.32 -17.29
N GLY A 321 4.30 -6.39 -18.60
CA GLY A 321 3.27 -6.74 -19.57
C GLY A 321 2.02 -5.85 -19.46
N LYS A 322 0.87 -6.45 -19.17
CA LYS A 322 -0.41 -5.73 -19.01
C LYS A 322 -0.48 -4.85 -17.77
N GLU A 323 0.41 -5.04 -16.81
CA GLU A 323 0.48 -4.21 -15.59
C GLU A 323 0.90 -2.76 -15.88
N TYR A 324 1.50 -2.49 -17.07
CA TYR A 324 1.85 -1.12 -17.47
C TYR A 324 0.66 -0.22 -17.78
N ILE A 325 -0.52 -0.81 -18.06
CA ILE A 325 -1.68 -0.09 -18.60
C ILE A 325 -2.83 -0.11 -17.60
N GLY A 326 -3.37 1.04 -17.31
CA GLY A 326 -4.50 1.26 -16.42
C GLY A 326 -4.85 2.73 -16.31
N ASP A 327 -5.45 3.13 -15.22
CA ASP A 327 -5.88 4.51 -14.95
C ASP A 327 -4.68 5.46 -14.86
N VAL A 328 -3.63 5.04 -14.13
CA VAL A 328 -2.34 5.72 -14.10
C VAL A 328 -1.24 4.76 -14.56
N MET A 329 -0.77 4.92 -15.78
CA MET A 329 0.19 3.99 -16.39
C MET A 329 1.52 3.94 -15.65
N ASN A 330 2.21 2.78 -15.75
CA ASN A 330 3.59 2.57 -15.29
C ASN A 330 3.75 2.67 -13.76
N VAL A 331 2.76 2.20 -13.01
CA VAL A 331 2.73 2.20 -11.54
C VAL A 331 2.70 0.77 -11.00
N ALA A 332 3.62 0.47 -10.08
CA ALA A 332 3.49 -0.60 -9.09
C ALA A 332 3.53 0.04 -7.70
N PHE A 333 2.50 -0.21 -6.90
CA PHE A 333 2.36 0.40 -5.58
C PHE A 333 1.85 -0.63 -4.56
N ALA A 334 2.34 -0.60 -3.33
CA ALA A 334 1.98 -1.57 -2.29
C ALA A 334 1.75 -0.87 -0.95
N ASN A 335 0.66 -1.22 -0.28
CA ASN A 335 0.31 -0.77 1.07
C ASN A 335 0.16 -1.92 2.06
N GLY A 336 0.25 -3.17 1.57
CA GLY A 336 0.03 -4.34 2.41
C GLY A 336 0.93 -5.51 2.00
N TRP A 337 1.45 -6.19 3.00
CA TRP A 337 2.07 -7.49 2.90
C TRP A 337 1.81 -8.30 4.17
N ILE A 338 2.01 -9.60 4.09
CA ILE A 338 1.76 -10.52 5.22
C ILE A 338 2.90 -11.53 5.27
N ALA A 339 3.52 -11.69 6.45
CA ALA A 339 4.32 -12.86 6.77
C ALA A 339 3.40 -13.89 7.45
N ASP A 340 3.39 -15.13 6.96
CA ASP A 340 2.46 -16.17 7.41
C ASP A 340 2.74 -16.65 8.81
N ASP A 341 4.02 -16.82 9.14
CA ASP A 341 4.46 -17.47 10.36
C ASP A 341 5.30 -16.49 11.20
N ILE A 342 4.68 -16.03 12.27
CA ILE A 342 5.27 -15.11 13.24
C ILE A 342 5.34 -15.82 14.60
N VAL A 343 6.51 -15.89 15.18
CA VAL A 343 6.76 -16.45 16.51
C VAL A 343 7.31 -15.35 17.41
N ASP A 344 6.65 -15.09 18.53
CA ASP A 344 7.02 -14.04 19.49
C ASP A 344 7.22 -12.66 18.82
N GLY A 345 6.35 -12.32 17.86
CA GLY A 345 6.39 -11.05 17.12
C GLY A 345 7.44 -11.01 16.00
N VAL A 346 8.19 -12.08 15.76
CA VAL A 346 9.26 -12.17 14.75
C VAL A 346 8.87 -13.14 13.64
N ALA A 347 8.91 -12.70 12.40
CA ALA A 347 8.71 -13.58 11.25
C ALA A 347 9.91 -14.52 11.08
N ILE A 348 9.64 -15.84 11.01
CA ILE A 348 10.69 -16.85 10.83
C ILE A 348 11.19 -16.87 9.37
N ASP A 349 12.40 -17.36 9.13
CA ASP A 349 13.05 -17.32 7.82
C ASP A 349 12.27 -18.08 6.74
N GLU A 350 11.64 -19.19 7.08
CA GLU A 350 10.83 -20.03 6.19
C GLU A 350 9.43 -19.45 5.94
N SER A 351 9.02 -18.45 6.71
CA SER A 351 7.70 -17.83 6.57
C SER A 351 7.50 -17.33 5.15
N ARG A 352 6.39 -17.73 4.55
CA ARG A 352 5.92 -17.18 3.29
C ARG A 352 5.54 -15.71 3.50
N VAL A 353 5.97 -14.86 2.56
CA VAL A 353 5.57 -13.45 2.51
C VAL A 353 4.71 -13.23 1.28
N LEU A 354 3.49 -12.74 1.50
CA LEU A 354 2.57 -12.32 0.44
C LEU A 354 2.68 -10.80 0.30
N ILE A 355 3.03 -10.33 -0.89
CA ILE A 355 3.20 -8.91 -1.22
C ILE A 355 2.02 -8.51 -2.10
N TYR A 356 1.11 -7.70 -1.56
CA TYR A 356 -0.05 -7.19 -2.28
C TYR A 356 0.28 -5.85 -2.91
N TYR A 357 0.23 -5.79 -4.24
CA TYR A 357 0.54 -4.58 -4.98
C TYR A 357 -0.53 -4.26 -6.02
N ALA A 358 -0.75 -2.98 -6.26
CA ALA A 358 -1.59 -2.51 -7.35
C ALA A 358 -0.75 -2.25 -8.59
N SER A 359 -1.31 -2.49 -9.77
CA SER A 359 -0.74 -2.09 -11.04
C SER A 359 -1.58 -0.99 -11.69
N SER A 360 -0.89 0.07 -12.12
CA SER A 360 -1.46 1.18 -12.90
C SER A 360 -2.75 1.75 -12.32
N ASP A 361 -2.82 1.81 -10.99
CA ASP A 361 -3.95 2.30 -10.16
C ASP A 361 -5.32 1.71 -10.57
N THR A 362 -5.34 0.43 -10.98
CA THR A 362 -6.56 -0.17 -11.55
C THR A 362 -6.92 -1.49 -10.90
N ARG A 363 -5.93 -2.31 -10.53
CA ARG A 363 -6.16 -3.70 -10.08
C ARG A 363 -5.11 -4.15 -9.09
N MET A 364 -5.50 -5.08 -8.22
CA MET A 364 -4.62 -5.71 -7.23
C MET A 364 -4.01 -7.00 -7.74
N HIS A 365 -2.77 -7.21 -7.40
CA HIS A 365 -2.01 -8.43 -7.64
C HIS A 365 -1.39 -8.94 -6.34
N VAL A 366 -0.85 -10.14 -6.38
CA VAL A 366 -0.02 -10.70 -5.32
C VAL A 366 1.28 -11.24 -5.91
N ALA A 367 2.37 -11.05 -5.18
CA ALA A 367 3.62 -11.79 -5.37
C ALA A 367 3.95 -12.52 -4.06
N THR A 368 4.61 -13.66 -4.15
CA THR A 368 5.01 -14.44 -2.97
C THR A 368 6.51 -14.64 -2.92
N SER A 369 7.04 -14.65 -1.70
CA SER A 369 8.44 -14.93 -1.40
C SER A 369 8.56 -15.65 -0.06
N THR A 370 9.76 -15.71 0.50
CA THR A 370 10.01 -16.08 1.90
C THR A 370 10.86 -15.00 2.58
N VAL A 371 10.77 -14.93 3.91
CA VAL A 371 11.61 -14.01 4.70
C VAL A 371 13.08 -14.21 4.35
N ALA A 372 13.56 -15.47 4.30
CA ALA A 372 14.95 -15.77 3.97
C ALA A 372 15.38 -15.21 2.61
N ARG A 373 14.54 -15.38 1.55
CA ARG A 373 14.85 -14.84 0.21
C ARG A 373 14.90 -13.31 0.21
N LEU A 374 13.98 -12.66 0.91
CA LEU A 374 13.92 -11.20 0.98
C LEU A 374 15.11 -10.62 1.77
N VAL A 375 15.49 -11.27 2.88
CA VAL A 375 16.68 -10.91 3.65
C VAL A 375 17.94 -11.11 2.81
N ASP A 376 18.08 -12.27 2.15
CA ASP A 376 19.22 -12.55 1.26
C ASP A 376 19.33 -11.51 0.13
N TYR A 377 18.19 -11.17 -0.51
CA TYR A 377 18.13 -10.11 -1.51
C TYR A 377 18.62 -8.78 -0.96
N CYS A 378 18.14 -8.37 0.22
CA CYS A 378 18.54 -7.09 0.81
C CYS A 378 20.03 -7.06 1.18
N MET A 379 20.54 -8.14 1.77
CA MET A 379 21.89 -8.18 2.32
C MET A 379 22.98 -8.45 1.28
N ASN A 380 22.67 -9.16 0.20
CA ASN A 380 23.65 -9.64 -0.76
C ASN A 380 23.52 -9.02 -2.17
N THR A 381 22.46 -8.26 -2.46
CA THR A 381 22.38 -7.50 -3.71
C THR A 381 23.19 -6.20 -3.59
N PRO A 382 24.03 -5.87 -4.59
CA PRO A 382 24.82 -4.64 -4.56
C PRO A 382 23.97 -3.38 -4.40
N GLU A 383 24.48 -2.45 -3.60
CA GLU A 383 23.92 -1.10 -3.50
C GLU A 383 24.06 -0.32 -4.82
N ASP A 384 23.29 0.77 -4.97
CA ASP A 384 23.45 1.69 -6.10
C ASP A 384 24.84 2.34 -6.04
N GLY A 385 25.61 2.19 -7.09
CA GLY A 385 26.94 2.79 -7.19
C GLY A 385 26.93 4.26 -7.62
N PHE A 386 25.76 4.82 -7.92
CA PHE A 386 25.47 6.20 -8.37
C PHE A 386 26.18 6.67 -9.66
N TYR A 387 27.06 5.88 -10.21
CA TYR A 387 27.82 6.21 -11.41
C TYR A 387 27.86 5.03 -12.38
N THR A 388 27.75 5.28 -13.66
CA THR A 388 27.83 4.25 -14.73
C THR A 388 29.08 3.38 -14.59
N ARG A 389 30.22 3.98 -14.24
CA ARG A 389 31.47 3.22 -14.03
C ARG A 389 31.32 2.15 -12.95
N LYS A 390 30.65 2.45 -11.84
CA LYS A 390 30.42 1.50 -10.74
C LYS A 390 29.52 0.34 -11.17
N SER A 391 28.47 0.60 -11.93
CA SER A 391 27.63 -0.45 -12.52
C SER A 391 28.44 -1.40 -13.41
N VAL A 392 29.32 -0.85 -14.26
CA VAL A 392 30.22 -1.67 -15.10
C VAL A 392 31.22 -2.47 -14.27
N GLU A 393 31.82 -1.87 -13.24
CA GLU A 393 32.74 -2.56 -12.32
C GLU A 393 32.06 -3.73 -11.60
N THR A 394 30.82 -3.54 -11.12
CA THR A 394 30.01 -4.58 -10.49
C THR A 394 29.74 -5.75 -11.45
N ILE A 395 29.33 -5.46 -12.68
CA ILE A 395 29.10 -6.50 -13.71
C ILE A 395 30.39 -7.24 -14.04
N LYS A 396 31.52 -6.54 -14.22
CA LYS A 396 32.82 -7.18 -14.49
C LYS A 396 33.28 -8.11 -13.35
N THR A 397 33.04 -7.70 -12.10
CA THR A 397 33.32 -8.52 -10.94
C THR A 397 32.51 -9.79 -10.92
N LEU A 398 31.19 -9.70 -11.22
CA LEU A 398 30.30 -10.85 -11.30
C LEU A 398 30.72 -11.80 -12.44
N VAL A 399 31.03 -11.27 -13.62
CA VAL A 399 31.53 -12.03 -14.76
C VAL A 399 32.83 -12.77 -14.40
N ALA A 400 33.76 -12.11 -13.74
CA ALA A 400 35.03 -12.74 -13.33
C ALA A 400 34.79 -13.89 -12.32
N LYS A 401 33.90 -13.67 -11.35
CA LYS A 401 33.50 -14.69 -10.38
C LYS A 401 32.88 -15.90 -11.06
N ASN A 402 31.95 -15.69 -12.00
CA ASN A 402 31.25 -16.75 -12.70
C ASN A 402 32.16 -17.58 -13.64
N LYS A 403 33.18 -16.97 -14.25
CA LYS A 403 34.15 -17.70 -15.08
C LYS A 403 34.94 -18.76 -14.32
N GLY A 404 35.06 -18.64 -13.00
CA GLY A 404 35.71 -19.61 -12.12
C GLY A 404 34.81 -20.79 -11.73
N LEU A 405 33.50 -20.71 -12.02
CA LEU A 405 32.54 -21.75 -11.66
C LEU A 405 32.39 -22.72 -12.84
N LYS A 406 32.53 -24.01 -12.56
CA LYS A 406 32.13 -25.08 -13.50
C LYS A 406 30.63 -25.29 -13.31
N VAL A 407 29.82 -24.83 -14.24
CA VAL A 407 28.38 -25.09 -14.32
C VAL A 407 28.14 -26.35 -15.11
#